data_0007e8e36eac438a9a8e1b25403afa7d
#
_entry.id   0007e8e36eac438a9a8e1b25403afa7d
#
_cell.length_a   1.000
_cell.length_b   1.000
_cell.length_c   1.000
_cell.angle_alpha   90.00
_cell.angle_beta   90.00
_cell.angle_gamma   90.00
#
_symmetry.space_group_name_H-M   'P 1'
#
loop_
_entity.id
_entity.type
_entity.pdbx_description
1 polymer ?
#
loop_
_entity_poly.entity_id
_entity_poly.type
_entity_poly.pdbx_seq_one_letter_code
_entity_poly.pdbx_strand_id
1 'polypeptide(L)'
;MVQASLKKTCARKRKSCRKPMTRSQMMQAVHSENTKPEMTVRRALFKAGMRYRLHRRDLPGTPDIFVQRYGVAIFVNGCFWHQHGCKLTSRPKSNSAFWNDKFDRNIVRDIKTQHELSLLGYRVAIVWECSLRTDGVADAENMGAALTLERLIDFIKSDDETIEL
;
A
#
# COMPACT_ATOMS: atom_id res chain seq x y z
N MET A 1 1.12 -59.82 -36.21
CA MET A 1 0.60 -58.49 -35.85
C MET A 1 0.98 -58.16 -34.42
N VAL A 2 1.94 -57.29 -34.23
CA VAL A 2 2.50 -56.96 -32.91
C VAL A 2 2.18 -55.46 -32.63
N GLN A 3 1.28 -55.22 -31.67
CA GLN A 3 0.92 -53.87 -31.27
C GLN A 3 1.98 -53.29 -30.31
N ALA A 4 2.64 -52.23 -30.74
CA ALA A 4 3.59 -51.48 -29.93
C ALA A 4 2.82 -50.49 -29.04
N SER A 5 2.91 -50.72 -27.72
CA SER A 5 2.35 -49.83 -26.67
C SER A 5 3.27 -48.64 -26.43
N LEU A 6 2.85 -47.44 -26.83
CA LEU A 6 3.55 -46.18 -26.51
C LEU A 6 3.35 -45.82 -25.05
N LYS A 7 4.38 -45.97 -24.21
CA LYS A 7 4.43 -45.43 -22.86
C LYS A 7 4.65 -43.91 -22.89
N LYS A 8 3.63 -43.13 -22.60
CA LYS A 8 3.75 -41.68 -22.35
C LYS A 8 4.47 -41.44 -21.02
N THR A 9 5.74 -41.04 -21.08
CA THR A 9 6.50 -40.60 -19.92
C THR A 9 6.06 -39.18 -19.52
N CYS A 10 5.29 -39.08 -18.44
CA CYS A 10 4.91 -37.82 -17.85
C CYS A 10 6.13 -37.20 -17.11
N ALA A 11 6.76 -36.20 -17.72
CA ALA A 11 7.85 -35.46 -17.10
C ALA A 11 7.33 -34.60 -15.93
N ARG A 12 7.49 -35.09 -14.69
CA ARG A 12 7.24 -34.32 -13.48
C ARG A 12 8.21 -33.14 -13.44
N LYS A 13 7.70 -31.90 -13.64
CA LYS A 13 8.44 -30.66 -13.40
C LYS A 13 8.90 -30.65 -11.93
N ARG A 14 10.21 -30.75 -11.70
CA ARG A 14 10.84 -30.59 -10.38
C ARG A 14 10.52 -29.17 -9.87
N LYS A 15 9.64 -29.06 -8.87
CA LYS A 15 9.48 -27.83 -8.11
C LYS A 15 10.84 -27.54 -7.47
N SER A 16 11.48 -26.42 -7.84
CA SER A 16 12.72 -25.98 -7.22
C SER A 16 12.43 -25.76 -5.73
N CYS A 17 13.07 -26.55 -4.88
CA CYS A 17 12.98 -26.40 -3.43
C CYS A 17 13.78 -25.16 -3.02
N ARG A 18 13.19 -23.96 -3.17
CA ARG A 18 13.78 -22.75 -2.62
C ARG A 18 13.66 -22.87 -1.09
N LYS A 19 14.80 -22.78 -0.40
CA LYS A 19 14.81 -22.70 1.07
C LYS A 19 13.87 -21.58 1.52
N PRO A 20 13.02 -21.79 2.55
CA PRO A 20 12.17 -20.73 3.06
C PRO A 20 13.04 -19.54 3.49
N MET A 21 12.65 -18.34 3.05
CA MET A 21 13.36 -17.12 3.42
C MET A 21 13.26 -16.91 4.93
N THR A 22 14.37 -16.50 5.56
CA THR A 22 14.34 -16.07 6.96
C THR A 22 13.52 -14.78 7.11
N ARG A 23 13.00 -14.51 8.30
CA ARG A 23 12.23 -13.29 8.58
C ARG A 23 13.03 -12.01 8.25
N SER A 24 14.33 -12.01 8.50
CA SER A 24 15.23 -10.90 8.13
C SER A 24 15.30 -10.71 6.61
N GLN A 25 15.44 -11.80 5.86
CA GLN A 25 15.43 -11.75 4.38
C GLN A 25 14.08 -11.27 3.83
N MET A 26 12.96 -11.68 4.44
CA MET A 26 11.64 -11.18 4.05
C MET A 26 11.51 -9.67 4.29
N MET A 27 12.03 -9.16 5.42
CA MET A 27 12.00 -7.73 5.72
C MET A 27 12.91 -6.91 4.80
N GLN A 28 14.05 -7.44 4.39
CA GLN A 28 14.95 -6.79 3.41
C GLN A 28 14.35 -6.77 2.00
N ALA A 29 13.48 -7.72 1.67
CA ALA A 29 12.81 -7.80 0.38
C ALA A 29 11.55 -6.91 0.26
N VAL A 30 11.17 -6.21 1.33
CA VAL A 30 10.04 -5.26 1.29
C VAL A 30 10.45 -4.03 0.50
N HIS A 31 9.84 -3.84 -0.65
CA HIS A 31 10.00 -2.64 -1.46
C HIS A 31 9.17 -1.51 -0.84
N SER A 32 9.77 -0.32 -0.75
CA SER A 32 9.09 0.91 -0.30
C SER A 32 8.38 1.65 -1.44
N GLU A 33 8.62 1.28 -2.68
CA GLU A 33 8.05 1.91 -3.86
C GLU A 33 7.39 0.87 -4.78
N ASN A 34 6.41 1.29 -5.55
CA ASN A 34 5.66 0.45 -6.49
C ASN A 34 4.96 -0.75 -5.82
N THR A 35 4.49 -0.57 -4.61
CA THR A 35 3.75 -1.60 -3.88
C THR A 35 2.42 -1.92 -4.57
N LYS A 36 1.84 -3.10 -4.29
CA LYS A 36 0.54 -3.48 -4.87
C LYS A 36 -0.57 -2.46 -4.55
N PRO A 37 -0.76 -1.99 -3.29
CA PRO A 37 -1.71 -0.95 -2.95
C PRO A 37 -1.48 0.34 -3.75
N GLU A 38 -0.24 0.82 -3.80
CA GLU A 38 0.13 2.01 -4.56
C GLU A 38 -0.22 1.88 -6.05
N MET A 39 0.11 0.74 -6.67
CA MET A 39 -0.24 0.48 -8.08
C MET A 39 -1.74 0.43 -8.32
N THR A 40 -2.54 0.00 -7.34
CA THR A 40 -4.00 0.01 -7.43
C THR A 40 -4.53 1.44 -7.48
N VAL A 41 -4.07 2.30 -6.57
CA VAL A 41 -4.43 3.74 -6.56
C VAL A 41 -4.01 4.42 -7.85
N ARG A 42 -2.77 4.22 -8.29
CA ARG A 42 -2.25 4.82 -9.54
C ARG A 42 -3.12 4.49 -10.76
N ARG A 43 -3.49 3.22 -10.91
CA ARG A 43 -4.34 2.75 -12.02
C ARG A 43 -5.72 3.38 -11.97
N ALA A 44 -6.32 3.49 -10.80
CA ALA A 44 -7.62 4.10 -10.61
C ALA A 44 -7.60 5.60 -10.99
N LEU A 45 -6.63 6.34 -10.49
CA LEU A 45 -6.46 7.76 -10.81
C LEU A 45 -6.22 7.97 -12.31
N PHE A 46 -5.37 7.15 -12.92
CA PHE A 46 -5.13 7.22 -14.36
C PHE A 46 -6.39 6.95 -15.18
N LYS A 47 -7.17 5.92 -14.81
CA LYS A 47 -8.46 5.58 -15.43
C LYS A 47 -9.48 6.71 -15.26
N ALA A 48 -9.46 7.44 -14.15
CA ALA A 48 -10.27 8.61 -13.90
C ALA A 48 -9.78 9.88 -14.65
N GLY A 49 -8.78 9.75 -15.53
CA GLY A 49 -8.22 10.87 -16.31
C GLY A 49 -7.29 11.81 -15.54
N MET A 50 -6.95 11.47 -14.30
CA MET A 50 -6.06 12.27 -13.46
C MET A 50 -4.60 12.06 -13.85
N ARG A 51 -3.85 13.16 -13.92
CA ARG A 51 -2.40 13.14 -14.12
C ARG A 51 -1.72 13.46 -12.80
N TYR A 52 -0.69 12.69 -12.47
CA TYR A 52 0.02 12.77 -11.19
C TYR A 52 1.53 12.65 -11.38
N ARG A 53 2.27 13.06 -10.38
CA ARG A 53 3.71 12.81 -10.23
C ARG A 53 3.94 11.83 -9.10
N LEU A 54 5.04 11.08 -9.16
CA LEU A 54 5.39 10.07 -8.17
C LEU A 54 6.55 10.56 -7.34
N HIS A 55 6.54 10.17 -6.05
CA HIS A 55 7.67 10.31 -5.12
C HIS A 55 8.29 11.71 -5.16
N ARG A 56 7.46 12.76 -5.00
CA ARG A 56 7.91 14.16 -4.99
C ARG A 56 8.80 14.43 -3.77
N ARG A 57 10.14 14.33 -3.97
CA ARG A 57 11.15 14.50 -2.91
C ARG A 57 11.31 15.94 -2.44
N ASP A 58 10.80 16.88 -3.18
CA ASP A 58 10.74 18.29 -2.83
C ASP A 58 9.59 18.64 -1.89
N LEU A 59 8.67 17.71 -1.65
CA LEU A 59 7.57 17.87 -0.71
C LEU A 59 7.84 17.11 0.60
N PRO A 60 7.35 17.62 1.76
CA PRO A 60 7.44 16.93 3.03
C PRO A 60 6.93 15.50 2.94
N GLY A 61 7.68 14.56 3.53
CA GLY A 61 7.33 13.14 3.58
C GLY A 61 7.42 12.38 2.27
N THR A 62 7.73 13.03 1.15
CA THR A 62 7.83 12.40 -0.18
C THR A 62 6.57 11.60 -0.52
N PRO A 63 5.43 12.25 -0.80
CA PRO A 63 4.17 11.56 -1.07
C PRO A 63 4.33 10.57 -2.24
N ASP A 64 3.70 9.41 -2.13
CA ASP A 64 3.73 8.35 -3.16
C ASP A 64 3.17 8.85 -4.49
N ILE A 65 2.10 9.65 -4.40
CA ILE A 65 1.39 10.22 -5.55
C ILE A 65 1.08 11.69 -5.26
N PHE A 66 1.32 12.56 -6.21
CA PHE A 66 0.96 13.97 -6.12
C PHE A 66 0.14 14.41 -7.32
N VAL A 67 -1.11 14.82 -7.09
CA VAL A 67 -2.02 15.32 -8.13
C VAL A 67 -1.91 16.84 -8.23
N GLN A 68 -0.96 17.28 -9.03
CA GLN A 68 -0.56 18.69 -9.10
C GLN A 68 -1.70 19.65 -9.40
N ARG A 69 -2.63 19.27 -10.32
CA ARG A 69 -3.77 20.11 -10.70
C ARG A 69 -4.66 20.48 -9.50
N TYR A 70 -4.75 19.62 -8.53
CA TYR A 70 -5.63 19.75 -7.37
C TYR A 70 -4.86 20.02 -6.08
N GLY A 71 -3.54 20.07 -6.10
CA GLY A 71 -2.70 20.26 -4.91
C GLY A 71 -2.82 19.16 -3.88
N VAL A 72 -3.09 17.91 -4.30
CA VAL A 72 -3.33 16.77 -3.38
C VAL A 72 -2.11 15.86 -3.31
N ALA A 73 -1.60 15.69 -2.10
CA ALA A 73 -0.57 14.72 -1.75
C ALA A 73 -1.23 13.45 -1.23
N ILE A 74 -0.91 12.29 -1.82
CA ILE A 74 -1.50 11.01 -1.46
C ILE A 74 -0.41 10.09 -0.93
N PHE A 75 -0.63 9.56 0.28
CA PHE A 75 0.18 8.54 0.92
C PHE A 75 -0.58 7.21 0.91
N VAL A 76 0.08 6.14 0.49
CA VAL A 76 -0.49 4.79 0.50
C VAL A 76 0.20 3.97 1.59
N ASN A 77 -0.40 3.97 2.77
CA ASN A 77 0.21 3.46 3.99
C ASN A 77 -0.01 1.97 4.19
N GLY A 78 1.08 1.22 4.41
CA GLY A 78 1.01 -0.16 4.87
C GLY A 78 0.63 -0.23 6.34
N CYS A 79 -0.46 -0.93 6.66
CA CYS A 79 -1.03 -1.00 8.01
C CYS A 79 -0.05 -1.47 9.09
N PHE A 80 0.84 -2.39 8.75
CA PHE A 80 1.88 -2.86 9.67
C PHE A 80 2.85 -1.75 10.09
N TRP A 81 3.26 -0.90 9.13
CA TRP A 81 4.31 0.10 9.35
C TRP A 81 3.82 1.35 10.07
N HIS A 82 2.55 1.71 9.87
CA HIS A 82 1.94 2.95 10.36
C HIS A 82 0.94 2.74 11.49
N GLN A 83 0.70 1.47 11.90
CA GLN A 83 -0.02 1.09 13.12
C GLN A 83 -1.40 1.73 13.31
N HIS A 84 -2.25 1.79 12.27
CA HIS A 84 -3.56 2.44 12.39
C HIS A 84 -4.65 1.61 13.10
N GLY A 85 -4.35 0.40 13.56
CA GLY A 85 -5.25 -0.37 14.44
C GLY A 85 -6.14 -1.42 13.78
N CYS A 86 -6.05 -1.64 12.46
CA CYS A 86 -6.83 -2.68 11.78
C CYS A 86 -6.29 -4.10 12.01
N LYS A 87 -6.99 -5.12 11.51
CA LYS A 87 -6.58 -6.54 11.61
C LYS A 87 -5.20 -6.85 11.01
N LEU A 88 -4.71 -6.02 10.08
CA LEU A 88 -3.36 -6.16 9.51
C LEU A 88 -2.27 -5.55 10.39
N THR A 89 -2.66 -4.82 11.42
CA THR A 89 -1.75 -4.22 12.40
C THR A 89 -1.34 -5.27 13.42
N SER A 90 -0.14 -5.81 13.30
CA SER A 90 0.41 -6.78 14.26
C SER A 90 1.71 -6.26 14.86
N ARG A 91 1.92 -6.50 16.16
CA ARG A 91 3.19 -6.16 16.82
C ARG A 91 4.05 -7.40 16.99
N PRO A 92 5.30 -7.40 16.50
CA PRO A 92 6.21 -8.52 16.69
C PRO A 92 6.49 -8.77 18.17
N LYS A 93 6.40 -10.05 18.60
CA LYS A 93 6.69 -10.44 20.00
C LYS A 93 8.19 -10.42 20.30
N SER A 94 9.02 -10.71 19.29
CA SER A 94 10.48 -10.66 19.42
C SER A 94 10.98 -9.23 19.16
N ASN A 95 11.95 -8.79 19.98
CA ASN A 95 12.55 -7.46 19.87
C ASN A 95 11.51 -6.32 19.93
N SER A 96 10.55 -6.43 20.84
CA SER A 96 9.39 -5.55 20.95
C SER A 96 9.77 -4.09 21.19
N ALA A 97 10.81 -3.82 22.01
CA ALA A 97 11.28 -2.46 22.26
C ALA A 97 11.73 -1.75 20.96
N PHE A 98 12.52 -2.43 20.13
CA PHE A 98 12.95 -1.89 18.83
C PHE A 98 11.77 -1.59 17.90
N TRP A 99 10.77 -2.50 17.85
CA TRP A 99 9.61 -2.32 16.99
C TRP A 99 8.71 -1.19 17.46
N ASN A 100 8.48 -1.09 18.78
CA ASN A 100 7.67 -0.01 19.34
C ASN A 100 8.29 1.36 19.02
N ASP A 101 9.58 1.54 19.31
CA ASP A 101 10.30 2.78 18.99
C ASP A 101 10.26 3.11 17.49
N LYS A 102 10.36 2.10 16.63
CA LYS A 102 10.24 2.29 15.17
C LYS A 102 8.84 2.75 14.75
N PHE A 103 7.80 2.13 15.31
CA PHE A 103 6.41 2.51 15.02
C PHE A 103 6.08 3.90 15.53
N ASP A 104 6.49 4.22 16.74
CA ASP A 104 6.26 5.54 17.34
C ASP A 104 6.93 6.65 16.51
N ARG A 105 8.17 6.42 16.08
CA ARG A 105 8.86 7.35 15.15
C ARG A 105 8.15 7.50 13.81
N ASN A 106 7.57 6.44 13.26
CA ASN A 106 6.81 6.52 12.03
C ASN A 106 5.56 7.37 12.22
N ILE A 107 4.78 7.13 13.28
CA ILE A 107 3.56 7.87 13.60
C ILE A 107 3.87 9.38 13.77
N VAL A 108 4.89 9.71 14.56
CA VAL A 108 5.29 11.10 14.79
C VAL A 108 5.70 11.78 13.47
N ARG A 109 6.46 11.08 12.64
CA ARG A 109 6.86 11.58 11.32
C ARG A 109 5.65 11.81 10.41
N ASP A 110 4.68 10.89 10.40
CA ASP A 110 3.51 10.99 9.55
C ASP A 110 2.64 12.19 9.94
N ILE A 111 2.39 12.41 11.23
CA ILE A 111 1.67 13.58 11.74
C ILE A 111 2.39 14.88 11.36
N LYS A 112 3.70 14.94 11.58
CA LYS A 112 4.51 16.09 11.21
C LYS A 112 4.42 16.39 9.71
N THR A 113 4.54 15.36 8.88
CA THR A 113 4.46 15.48 7.42
C THR A 113 3.12 16.05 6.95
N GLN A 114 2.01 15.55 7.50
CA GLN A 114 0.67 16.05 7.18
C GLN A 114 0.53 17.53 7.54
N HIS A 115 0.97 17.91 8.74
CA HIS A 115 0.95 19.30 9.19
C HIS A 115 1.81 20.22 8.29
N GLU A 116 3.02 19.79 7.92
CA GLU A 116 3.90 20.56 7.03
C GLU A 116 3.29 20.76 5.64
N LEU A 117 2.62 19.73 5.10
CA LEU A 117 1.92 19.83 3.80
C LEU A 117 0.73 20.77 3.88
N SER A 118 -0.06 20.71 4.98
CA SER A 118 -1.18 21.62 5.21
C SER A 118 -0.72 23.09 5.30
N LEU A 119 0.40 23.36 6.00
CA LEU A 119 0.98 24.71 6.07
C LEU A 119 1.45 25.23 4.69
N LEU A 120 1.82 24.33 3.78
CA LEU A 120 2.16 24.67 2.39
C LEU A 120 0.92 24.84 1.50
N GLY A 121 -0.29 24.69 2.04
CA GLY A 121 -1.55 24.77 1.30
C GLY A 121 -1.86 23.53 0.47
N TYR A 122 -1.21 22.40 0.72
CA TYR A 122 -1.52 21.14 0.07
C TYR A 122 -2.55 20.34 0.86
N ARG A 123 -3.41 19.67 0.14
CA ARG A 123 -4.40 18.75 0.67
C ARG A 123 -3.81 17.36 0.80
N VAL A 124 -4.21 16.61 1.82
CA VAL A 124 -3.60 15.31 2.13
C VAL A 124 -4.63 14.19 2.11
N ALA A 125 -4.34 13.15 1.36
CA ALA A 125 -5.10 11.90 1.38
C ALA A 125 -4.23 10.76 1.90
N ILE A 126 -4.72 10.04 2.89
CA ILE A 126 -4.11 8.81 3.40
C ILE A 126 -4.98 7.64 2.98
N VAL A 127 -4.38 6.69 2.28
CA VAL A 127 -5.06 5.47 1.82
C VAL A 127 -4.40 4.27 2.49
N TRP A 128 -5.18 3.52 3.27
CA TRP A 128 -4.66 2.36 3.98
C TRP A 128 -4.65 1.10 3.11
N GLU A 129 -3.63 0.28 3.27
CA GLU A 129 -3.52 -1.01 2.58
C GLU A 129 -4.77 -1.89 2.77
N CYS A 130 -5.33 -1.92 3.98
CA CYS A 130 -6.51 -2.75 4.28
C CYS A 130 -7.75 -2.34 3.48
N SER A 131 -7.95 -1.04 3.21
CA SER A 131 -9.08 -0.53 2.46
C SER A 131 -9.00 -0.87 0.95
N LEU A 132 -7.81 -1.22 0.46
CA LEU A 132 -7.56 -1.60 -0.93
C LEU A 132 -7.53 -3.12 -1.15
N ARG A 133 -7.68 -3.92 -0.08
CA ARG A 133 -7.68 -5.38 -0.21
C ARG A 133 -9.01 -5.89 -0.76
N THR A 134 -8.90 -6.87 -1.66
CA THR A 134 -10.05 -7.55 -2.28
C THR A 134 -10.22 -8.99 -1.78
N ASP A 135 -9.31 -9.46 -0.92
CA ASP A 135 -9.25 -10.85 -0.43
C ASP A 135 -10.27 -11.07 0.71
N GLY A 136 -11.53 -11.05 0.30
CA GLY A 136 -12.68 -11.70 0.93
C GLY A 136 -12.89 -11.40 2.42
N VAL A 137 -13.76 -10.66 2.71
CA VAL A 137 -14.67 -10.32 3.78
C VAL A 137 -14.83 -8.81 3.79
N ALA A 138 -15.85 -8.34 3.10
CA ALA A 138 -16.37 -7.01 3.37
C ALA A 138 -16.92 -7.03 4.81
N ASP A 139 -16.07 -6.77 5.77
CA ASP A 139 -16.55 -6.35 7.09
C ASP A 139 -17.23 -5.00 6.89
N ALA A 140 -18.28 -4.71 7.66
CA ALA A 140 -19.06 -3.48 7.55
C ALA A 140 -18.21 -2.18 7.65
N GLU A 141 -16.98 -2.30 8.10
CA GLU A 141 -15.98 -1.20 8.23
C GLU A 141 -15.02 -1.13 7.03
N ASN A 142 -14.94 -2.17 6.21
CA ASN A 142 -14.05 -2.21 5.04
C ASN A 142 -14.88 -2.07 3.78
N MET A 143 -15.04 -0.85 3.32
CA MET A 143 -15.89 -0.47 2.17
C MET A 143 -15.42 -1.03 0.83
N GLY A 144 -14.45 -1.94 0.81
CA GLY A 144 -13.89 -2.53 -0.40
C GLY A 144 -13.15 -1.54 -1.29
N ALA A 145 -12.18 -2.04 -2.02
CA ALA A 145 -11.28 -1.23 -2.84
C ALA A 145 -11.98 -0.27 -3.82
N ALA A 146 -13.13 -0.67 -4.38
CA ALA A 146 -13.85 0.16 -5.35
C ALA A 146 -14.37 1.45 -4.69
N LEU A 147 -15.07 1.34 -3.57
CA LEU A 147 -15.64 2.49 -2.87
C LEU A 147 -14.55 3.38 -2.26
N THR A 148 -13.47 2.80 -1.75
CA THR A 148 -12.29 3.56 -1.29
C THR A 148 -11.73 4.43 -2.42
N LEU A 149 -11.60 3.87 -3.62
CA LEU A 149 -11.07 4.60 -4.78
C LEU A 149 -12.05 5.65 -5.31
N GLU A 150 -13.35 5.41 -5.28
CA GLU A 150 -14.39 6.41 -5.60
C GLU A 150 -14.31 7.59 -4.63
N ARG A 151 -14.30 7.34 -3.33
CA ARG A 151 -14.16 8.39 -2.30
C ARG A 151 -12.85 9.18 -2.45
N LEU A 152 -11.75 8.53 -2.79
CA LEU A 152 -10.50 9.22 -3.07
C LEU A 152 -10.63 10.15 -4.27
N ILE A 153 -11.28 9.71 -5.36
CA ILE A 153 -11.50 10.50 -6.55
C ILE A 153 -12.40 11.71 -6.26
N ASP A 154 -13.45 11.51 -5.48
CA ASP A 154 -14.38 12.57 -5.07
C ASP A 154 -13.68 13.59 -4.15
N PHE A 155 -12.90 13.12 -3.19
CA PHE A 155 -12.06 13.98 -2.35
C PHE A 155 -11.10 14.83 -3.20
N ILE A 156 -10.43 14.27 -4.19
CA ILE A 156 -9.52 15.03 -5.05
C ILE A 156 -10.24 16.18 -5.74
N LYS A 157 -11.52 16.02 -6.08
CA LYS A 157 -12.36 17.03 -6.75
C LYS A 157 -13.10 17.95 -5.79
N SER A 158 -13.23 17.60 -4.51
CA SER A 158 -13.83 18.45 -3.47
C SER A 158 -12.86 19.54 -3.02
N ASP A 159 -13.29 20.34 -2.05
CA ASP A 159 -12.46 21.35 -1.38
C ASP A 159 -12.04 20.93 0.03
N ASP A 160 -12.30 19.67 0.41
CA ASP A 160 -11.91 19.14 1.73
C ASP A 160 -10.39 19.13 1.90
N GLU A 161 -9.90 19.44 3.09
CA GLU A 161 -8.46 19.58 3.35
C GLU A 161 -7.76 18.23 3.50
N THR A 162 -8.40 17.27 4.17
CA THR A 162 -7.81 15.95 4.45
C THR A 162 -8.84 14.85 4.36
N ILE A 163 -8.39 13.64 4.00
CA ILE A 163 -9.17 12.42 4.07
C ILE A 163 -8.30 11.24 4.51
N GLU A 164 -8.89 10.34 5.27
CA GLU A 164 -8.31 9.04 5.63
C GLU A 164 -9.27 7.92 5.18
N LEU A 165 -8.75 6.93 4.43
CA LEU A 165 -9.51 5.89 3.74
C LEU A 165 -8.96 4.49 4.00
#